data_be99f027896b6123eae9d2c93738bf71
#
_entry.id   be99f027896b6123eae9d2c93738bf71
#
_cell.length_a   1.000
_cell.length_b   1.000
_cell.length_c   1.000
_cell.angle_alpha   90.00
_cell.angle_beta   90.00
_cell.angle_gamma   90.00
#
_symmetry.space_group_name_H-M   'P 1'
#
loop_
_entity.id
_entity.type
_entity.pdbx_description
1 polymer ?
#
loop_
_entity_poly.entity_id
_entity_poly.type
_entity_poly.pdbx_seq_one_letter_code
_entity_poly.pdbx_strand_id
1 'polypeptide(L)'
;SNYNKAKSWSAISLRGYKNDYRFITKPVEMNKKWQKENENEHFEMQDTDWRKKFPLVEKILGVFETEIHRVRFMKLKPGGGELERHTDQVDPDVGIQDGKLMRIHIPIKTNPNVEFTSWSTTGSKVKVNMEEGHCWYLDIRKPHMAINNGNDWRTHLVIDVVANEQVRSLFNADALSLIHISEPMRRTPIS
;
A
#
# COMPACT_ATOMS: atom_id res chain seq x y z
N SER A 1 -13.19 8.86 -0.74
CA SER A 1 -13.54 7.51 -1.22
C SER A 1 -14.75 7.00 -0.44
N ASN A 2 -15.53 6.13 -1.07
CA ASN A 2 -16.76 5.60 -0.46
C ASN A 2 -16.49 4.73 0.78
N TYR A 3 -15.29 4.19 0.93
CA TYR A 3 -14.85 3.34 2.06
C TYR A 3 -14.06 4.11 3.14
N ASN A 4 -14.15 5.43 3.17
CA ASN A 4 -13.59 6.29 4.21
C ASN A 4 -14.61 7.32 4.70
N LYS A 5 -15.86 6.93 4.79
CA LYS A 5 -16.97 7.81 5.22
C LYS A 5 -16.71 8.39 6.61
N ALA A 6 -16.21 7.59 7.52
CA ALA A 6 -15.86 7.99 8.88
C ALA A 6 -14.55 8.78 8.98
N LYS A 7 -13.86 9.07 7.85
CA LYS A 7 -12.53 9.68 7.82
C LYS A 7 -11.54 8.98 8.75
N SER A 8 -11.60 7.66 8.76
CA SER A 8 -10.84 6.79 9.65
C SER A 8 -9.40 6.61 9.23
N TRP A 9 -9.07 6.90 7.96
CA TRP A 9 -7.72 6.82 7.45
C TRP A 9 -7.30 8.10 6.74
N SER A 10 -6.00 8.31 6.67
CA SER A 10 -5.37 9.40 5.94
C SER A 10 -4.06 8.94 5.32
N ALA A 11 -3.58 9.66 4.32
CA ALA A 11 -2.32 9.36 3.67
C ALA A 11 -1.60 10.63 3.24
N ILE A 12 -0.29 10.50 3.05
CA ILE A 12 0.54 11.47 2.34
C ILE A 12 1.32 10.76 1.24
N SER A 13 1.47 11.43 0.11
CA SER A 13 2.24 10.94 -1.04
C SER A 13 3.70 11.35 -0.92
N LEU A 14 4.60 10.38 -1.07
CA LEU A 14 6.05 10.61 -1.22
C LEU A 14 6.45 10.52 -2.69
N ARG A 15 5.73 9.73 -3.48
CA ARG A 15 5.81 9.60 -4.93
C ARG A 15 4.42 9.31 -5.48
N GLY A 16 4.02 10.03 -6.52
CA GLY A 16 2.70 9.91 -7.11
C GLY A 16 2.57 10.73 -8.38
N TYR A 17 1.36 10.97 -8.82
CA TYR A 17 1.05 11.63 -10.09
C TYR A 17 1.23 13.16 -10.09
N LYS A 18 1.62 13.75 -8.99
CA LYS A 18 1.86 15.20 -8.86
C LYS A 18 2.83 15.44 -7.71
N ASN A 19 3.66 16.48 -7.79
CA ASN A 19 4.46 16.94 -6.64
C ASN A 19 3.56 17.70 -5.63
N ASP A 20 2.57 17.01 -5.12
CA ASP A 20 1.74 17.44 -4.00
C ASP A 20 1.52 16.24 -3.07
N TYR A 21 2.03 16.33 -1.84
CA TYR A 21 1.91 15.25 -0.85
C TYR A 21 0.46 14.90 -0.50
N ARG A 22 -0.50 15.80 -0.78
CA ARG A 22 -1.94 15.57 -0.55
C ARG A 22 -2.60 14.83 -1.70
N PHE A 23 -1.96 14.80 -2.88
CA PHE A 23 -2.49 14.11 -4.05
C PHE A 23 -2.12 12.63 -4.00
N ILE A 24 -3.00 11.82 -3.41
CA ILE A 24 -2.75 10.41 -3.09
C ILE A 24 -3.48 9.44 -4.03
N THR A 25 -4.37 9.94 -4.89
CA THR A 25 -5.27 9.17 -5.75
C THR A 25 -4.74 9.15 -7.19
N LYS A 26 -5.12 8.16 -7.98
CA LYS A 26 -4.88 8.18 -9.42
C LYS A 26 -5.83 9.20 -10.09
N PRO A 27 -5.39 9.97 -11.09
CA PRO A 27 -6.26 10.89 -11.82
C PRO A 27 -7.53 10.23 -12.39
N VAL A 28 -7.40 8.99 -12.90
CA VAL A 28 -8.52 8.19 -13.44
C VAL A 28 -9.55 7.75 -12.39
N GLU A 29 -9.19 7.74 -11.12
CA GLU A 29 -10.08 7.40 -10.00
C GLU A 29 -10.84 8.62 -9.45
N MET A 30 -10.51 9.81 -9.93
CA MET A 30 -11.20 11.03 -9.54
C MET A 30 -12.59 11.09 -10.21
N ASN A 31 -13.52 11.81 -9.59
CA ASN A 31 -14.86 11.93 -10.16
C ASN A 31 -14.85 12.70 -11.51
N LYS A 32 -15.87 12.48 -12.33
CA LYS A 32 -15.98 13.06 -13.69
C LYS A 32 -15.87 14.59 -13.73
N LYS A 33 -16.38 15.26 -12.69
CA LYS A 33 -16.29 16.73 -12.61
C LYS A 33 -14.84 17.16 -12.50
N TRP A 34 -14.09 16.55 -11.56
CA TRP A 34 -12.68 16.84 -11.38
C TRP A 34 -11.86 16.51 -12.63
N GLN A 35 -12.12 15.35 -13.28
CA GLN A 35 -11.42 14.95 -14.51
C GLN A 35 -11.63 15.99 -15.62
N LYS A 36 -12.84 16.50 -15.77
CA LYS A 36 -13.14 17.55 -16.74
C LYS A 36 -12.46 18.89 -16.42
N GLU A 37 -12.43 19.27 -15.14
CA GLU A 37 -11.76 20.49 -14.68
C GLU A 37 -10.24 20.44 -14.85
N ASN A 38 -9.65 19.25 -14.94
CA ASN A 38 -8.21 19.00 -15.04
C ASN A 38 -7.83 18.28 -16.34
N GLU A 39 -8.67 18.30 -17.37
CA GLU A 39 -8.43 17.57 -18.62
C GLU A 39 -7.18 18.01 -19.38
N ASN A 40 -6.73 19.25 -19.18
CA ASN A 40 -5.52 19.82 -19.76
C ASN A 40 -4.29 19.71 -18.84
N GLU A 41 -4.43 19.18 -17.62
CA GLU A 41 -3.29 18.96 -16.74
C GLU A 41 -2.57 17.66 -17.10
N HIS A 42 -1.25 17.72 -17.12
CA HIS A 42 -0.42 16.55 -17.29
C HIS A 42 -0.07 15.94 -15.93
N PHE A 43 -0.38 14.64 -15.79
CA PHE A 43 -0.08 13.87 -14.56
C PHE A 43 0.94 12.80 -14.89
N GLU A 44 2.13 12.94 -14.32
CA GLU A 44 3.20 11.97 -14.46
C GLU A 44 3.72 11.51 -13.10
N MET A 45 4.30 10.33 -13.07
CA MET A 45 4.84 9.74 -11.84
C MET A 45 6.11 10.47 -11.42
N GLN A 46 6.06 11.16 -10.27
CA GLN A 46 7.14 11.98 -9.75
C GLN A 46 7.23 11.95 -8.23
N ASP A 47 8.41 12.26 -7.71
CA ASP A 47 8.63 12.39 -6.28
C ASP A 47 8.05 13.70 -5.76
N THR A 48 7.49 13.65 -4.55
CA THR A 48 7.11 14.86 -3.83
C THR A 48 8.29 15.41 -3.03
N ASP A 49 8.27 16.71 -2.72
CA ASP A 49 9.29 17.30 -1.85
C ASP A 49 9.32 16.70 -0.43
N TRP A 50 8.21 16.05 -0.03
CA TRP A 50 8.14 15.34 1.23
C TRP A 50 9.02 14.10 1.26
N ARG A 51 9.27 13.44 0.12
CA ARG A 51 10.11 12.25 0.05
C ARG A 51 11.49 12.51 0.64
N LYS A 52 12.10 13.64 0.33
CA LYS A 52 13.44 14.05 0.80
C LYS A 52 13.56 14.13 2.32
N LYS A 53 12.43 14.24 3.04
CA LYS A 53 12.40 14.31 4.51
C LYS A 53 12.55 12.96 5.19
N PHE A 54 12.53 11.87 4.42
CA PHE A 54 12.56 10.50 4.94
C PHE A 54 13.69 9.67 4.33
N PRO A 55 14.97 9.91 4.74
CA PRO A 55 16.13 9.21 4.15
C PRO A 55 16.05 7.68 4.30
N LEU A 56 15.39 7.17 5.35
CA LEU A 56 15.18 5.72 5.51
C LEU A 56 14.29 5.13 4.41
N VAL A 57 13.35 5.90 3.89
CA VAL A 57 12.51 5.46 2.76
C VAL A 57 13.37 5.18 1.54
N GLU A 58 14.38 6.01 1.26
CA GLU A 58 15.31 5.79 0.14
C GLU A 58 16.05 4.46 0.28
N LYS A 59 16.51 4.12 1.49
CA LYS A 59 17.17 2.84 1.75
C LYS A 59 16.22 1.66 1.53
N ILE A 60 14.97 1.79 1.95
CA ILE A 60 13.94 0.76 1.74
C ILE A 60 13.64 0.60 0.25
N LEU A 61 13.45 1.69 -0.48
CA LEU A 61 13.16 1.64 -1.92
C LEU A 61 14.32 1.03 -2.72
N GLY A 62 15.56 1.26 -2.29
CA GLY A 62 16.76 0.69 -2.91
C GLY A 62 16.86 -0.84 -2.82
N VAL A 63 16.03 -1.50 -2.01
CA VAL A 63 15.94 -2.97 -1.95
C VAL A 63 15.23 -3.54 -3.19
N PHE A 64 14.36 -2.76 -3.81
CA PHE A 64 13.59 -3.18 -4.97
C PHE A 64 14.30 -2.76 -6.25
N GLU A 65 14.92 -3.72 -6.92
CA GLU A 65 15.63 -3.50 -8.20
C GLU A 65 14.63 -3.44 -9.37
N THR A 66 13.69 -2.50 -9.27
CA THR A 66 12.60 -2.32 -10.24
C THR A 66 12.09 -0.88 -10.23
N GLU A 67 11.23 -0.56 -11.18
CA GLU A 67 10.53 0.72 -11.22
C GLU A 67 9.60 0.87 -10.01
N ILE A 68 9.74 1.97 -9.29
CA ILE A 68 8.89 2.35 -8.17
C ILE A 68 7.77 3.25 -8.70
N HIS A 69 6.55 2.85 -8.46
CA HIS A 69 5.37 3.65 -8.71
C HIS A 69 5.02 4.54 -7.50
N ARG A 70 3.81 4.39 -6.95
CA ARG A 70 3.38 5.23 -5.81
C ARG A 70 4.06 4.80 -4.52
N VAL A 71 4.46 5.79 -3.74
CA VAL A 71 4.98 5.62 -2.38
C VAL A 71 4.20 6.53 -1.44
N ARG A 72 3.60 5.96 -0.39
CA ARG A 72 2.71 6.69 0.52
C ARG A 72 2.90 6.24 1.96
N PHE A 73 2.84 7.17 2.90
CA PHE A 73 2.47 6.81 4.27
C PHE A 73 0.95 6.79 4.39
N MET A 74 0.43 5.73 4.97
CA MET A 74 -1.00 5.56 5.22
C MET A 74 -1.24 5.30 6.70
N LYS A 75 -2.13 6.09 7.31
CA LYS A 75 -2.47 6.02 8.72
C LYS A 75 -3.91 5.59 8.93
N LEU A 76 -4.13 4.80 9.99
CA LEU A 76 -5.44 4.37 10.44
C LEU A 76 -5.63 4.81 11.89
N LYS A 77 -6.76 5.47 12.18
CA LYS A 77 -7.08 6.01 13.51
C LYS A 77 -7.10 4.93 14.58
N PRO A 78 -6.74 5.24 15.82
CA PRO A 78 -7.04 4.39 16.97
C PRO A 78 -8.56 4.36 17.27
N GLY A 79 -8.95 3.44 18.16
CA GLY A 79 -10.31 3.39 18.69
C GLY A 79 -11.37 3.00 17.67
N GLY A 80 -11.10 1.99 16.86
CA GLY A 80 -12.05 1.48 15.84
C GLY A 80 -11.94 2.17 14.49
N GLY A 81 -10.82 2.84 14.21
CA GLY A 81 -10.54 3.35 12.87
C GLY A 81 -10.54 2.21 11.85
N GLU A 82 -11.29 2.37 10.77
CA GLU A 82 -11.55 1.31 9.82
C GLU A 82 -11.30 1.77 8.37
N LEU A 83 -10.74 0.87 7.60
CA LEU A 83 -10.82 0.85 6.15
C LEU A 83 -11.83 -0.24 5.80
N GLU A 84 -13.05 0.17 5.44
CA GLU A 84 -14.17 -0.71 5.17
C GLU A 84 -13.82 -1.77 4.11
N ARG A 85 -14.54 -2.89 4.12
CA ARG A 85 -14.34 -3.97 3.14
C ARG A 85 -14.52 -3.45 1.71
N HIS A 86 -13.50 -3.63 0.90
CA HIS A 86 -13.47 -3.24 -0.50
C HIS A 86 -12.52 -4.12 -1.29
N THR A 87 -12.55 -4.02 -2.59
CA THR A 87 -11.47 -4.38 -3.49
C THR A 87 -10.88 -3.10 -4.03
N ASP A 88 -9.58 -3.02 -4.20
CA ASP A 88 -9.04 -1.94 -5.00
C ASP A 88 -9.53 -2.12 -6.43
N GLN A 89 -9.89 -1.01 -7.08
CA GLN A 89 -10.24 -1.06 -8.49
C GLN A 89 -9.08 -1.71 -9.23
N VAL A 90 -9.41 -2.75 -9.99
CA VAL A 90 -8.45 -3.51 -10.75
C VAL A 90 -7.77 -2.56 -11.72
N ASP A 91 -6.64 -2.04 -11.31
CA ASP A 91 -5.67 -1.58 -12.28
C ASP A 91 -5.32 -2.84 -13.09
N PRO A 92 -5.61 -2.90 -14.38
CA PRO A 92 -5.27 -4.06 -15.20
C PRO A 92 -3.78 -4.36 -15.13
N ASP A 93 -2.99 -3.38 -14.67
CA ASP A 93 -1.56 -3.49 -14.47
C ASP A 93 -1.16 -4.03 -13.09
N VAL A 94 -2.09 -4.22 -12.16
CA VAL A 94 -1.80 -4.84 -10.86
C VAL A 94 -1.83 -6.35 -10.98
N GLY A 95 -0.75 -7.01 -10.60
CA GLY A 95 -0.68 -8.47 -10.61
C GLY A 95 0.72 -9.02 -10.35
N ILE A 96 0.80 -10.35 -10.36
CA ILE A 96 2.04 -11.10 -10.11
C ILE A 96 2.84 -11.38 -11.39
N GLN A 97 2.32 -10.99 -12.56
CA GLN A 97 3.03 -11.12 -13.83
C GLN A 97 4.06 -10.02 -14.00
N ASP A 98 5.10 -10.27 -14.76
CA ASP A 98 6.12 -9.26 -15.09
C ASP A 98 5.48 -8.04 -15.75
N GLY A 99 5.97 -6.86 -15.42
CA GLY A 99 5.42 -5.59 -15.89
C GLY A 99 4.15 -5.13 -15.17
N LYS A 100 3.62 -5.92 -14.22
CA LYS A 100 2.46 -5.55 -13.41
C LYS A 100 2.88 -5.00 -12.07
N LEU A 101 2.00 -4.22 -11.43
CA LEU A 101 2.27 -3.62 -10.13
C LEU A 101 1.98 -4.59 -8.98
N MET A 102 2.89 -4.62 -8.01
CA MET A 102 2.69 -5.25 -6.72
C MET A 102 2.58 -4.19 -5.64
N ARG A 103 1.64 -4.36 -4.69
CA ARG A 103 1.54 -3.48 -3.53
C ARG A 103 2.18 -4.13 -2.32
N ILE A 104 3.12 -3.40 -1.76
CA ILE A 104 3.92 -3.80 -0.61
C ILE A 104 3.56 -2.90 0.56
N HIS A 105 3.34 -3.49 1.73
CA HIS A 105 3.13 -2.80 2.98
C HIS A 105 4.28 -3.05 3.93
N ILE A 106 4.79 -1.99 4.54
CA ILE A 106 5.76 -2.05 5.62
C ILE A 106 5.17 -1.30 6.81
N PRO A 107 4.72 -2.02 7.86
CA PRO A 107 4.27 -1.39 9.09
C PRO A 107 5.41 -0.63 9.74
N ILE A 108 5.24 0.69 9.89
CA ILE A 108 6.18 1.58 10.58
C ILE A 108 5.79 1.71 12.05
N LYS A 109 4.49 1.74 12.32
CA LYS A 109 3.91 1.69 13.64
C LYS A 109 2.61 0.88 13.59
N THR A 110 2.47 -0.07 14.48
CA THR A 110 1.27 -0.87 14.66
C THR A 110 1.02 -1.17 16.14
N ASN A 111 0.00 -1.95 16.45
CA ASN A 111 -0.28 -2.47 17.78
C ASN A 111 -1.03 -3.80 17.68
N PRO A 112 -1.11 -4.60 18.76
CA PRO A 112 -1.72 -5.94 18.71
C PRO A 112 -3.20 -5.96 18.33
N ASN A 113 -3.90 -4.84 18.43
CA ASN A 113 -5.32 -4.71 18.14
C ASN A 113 -5.61 -4.18 16.72
N VAL A 114 -4.60 -4.15 15.87
CA VAL A 114 -4.76 -3.90 14.43
C VAL A 114 -4.99 -5.23 13.74
N GLU A 115 -6.07 -5.33 13.00
CA GLU A 115 -6.40 -6.50 12.21
C GLU A 115 -6.52 -6.13 10.73
N PHE A 116 -5.86 -6.88 9.88
CA PHE A 116 -6.12 -6.91 8.45
C PHE A 116 -6.85 -8.21 8.12
N THR A 117 -7.96 -8.11 7.42
CA THR A 117 -8.72 -9.27 6.95
C THR A 117 -8.77 -9.29 5.43
N SER A 118 -8.54 -10.44 4.84
CA SER A 118 -8.75 -10.68 3.41
C SER A 118 -9.60 -11.92 3.19
N TRP A 119 -10.31 -11.95 2.06
CA TRP A 119 -11.18 -13.05 1.68
C TRP A 119 -10.67 -13.72 0.39
N SER A 120 -10.63 -15.04 0.39
CA SER A 120 -10.40 -15.81 -0.83
C SER A 120 -11.60 -15.75 -1.78
N THR A 121 -11.42 -16.22 -3.00
CA THR A 121 -12.52 -16.40 -3.98
C THR A 121 -13.56 -17.41 -3.52
N THR A 122 -13.19 -18.36 -2.65
CA THR A 122 -14.09 -19.35 -2.05
C THR A 122 -14.81 -18.85 -0.79
N GLY A 123 -14.58 -17.60 -0.38
CA GLY A 123 -15.17 -16.99 0.81
C GLY A 123 -14.43 -17.27 2.11
N SER A 124 -13.39 -18.08 2.11
CA SER A 124 -12.52 -18.25 3.29
C SER A 124 -11.88 -16.92 3.66
N LYS A 125 -11.79 -16.65 4.97
CA LYS A 125 -11.24 -15.39 5.45
C LYS A 125 -9.98 -15.65 6.27
N VAL A 126 -8.97 -14.82 6.07
CA VAL A 126 -7.74 -14.82 6.85
C VAL A 126 -7.56 -13.46 7.52
N LYS A 127 -7.19 -13.51 8.78
CA LYS A 127 -6.92 -12.34 9.61
C LYS A 127 -5.44 -12.31 9.98
N VAL A 128 -4.85 -11.13 9.89
CA VAL A 128 -3.43 -10.92 10.15
C VAL A 128 -3.22 -9.66 10.95
N ASN A 129 -2.31 -9.72 11.90
CA ASN A 129 -1.64 -8.56 12.46
C ASN A 129 -0.26 -8.46 11.81
N MET A 130 -0.01 -7.40 11.08
CA MET A 130 1.27 -7.19 10.38
C MET A 130 2.27 -6.57 11.34
N GLU A 131 3.36 -7.27 11.62
CA GLU A 131 4.41 -6.82 12.54
C GLU A 131 5.23 -5.66 11.97
N GLU A 132 5.69 -4.77 12.86
CA GLU A 132 6.55 -3.63 12.52
C GLU A 132 7.88 -4.09 11.89
N GLY A 133 8.33 -3.34 10.89
CA GLY A 133 9.60 -3.58 10.22
C GLY A 133 9.62 -4.79 9.28
N HIS A 134 8.49 -5.48 9.09
CA HIS A 134 8.35 -6.55 8.13
C HIS A 134 7.76 -6.05 6.82
N CYS A 135 8.09 -6.76 5.74
CA CYS A 135 7.61 -6.46 4.40
C CYS A 135 6.49 -7.44 4.03
N TRP A 136 5.35 -6.92 3.63
CA TRP A 136 4.16 -7.70 3.34
C TRP A 136 3.65 -7.40 1.92
N TYR A 137 3.50 -8.43 1.09
CA TYR A 137 2.76 -8.33 -0.16
C TYR A 137 1.28 -8.60 0.09
N LEU A 138 0.40 -7.76 -0.43
CA LEU A 138 -1.05 -7.94 -0.34
C LEU A 138 -1.66 -7.98 -1.74
N ASP A 139 -2.42 -9.04 -2.03
CA ASP A 139 -3.25 -9.10 -3.23
C ASP A 139 -4.52 -8.27 -3.04
N ILE A 140 -4.39 -6.98 -3.33
CA ILE A 140 -5.46 -5.98 -3.16
C ILE A 140 -6.64 -6.15 -4.12
N ARG A 141 -6.55 -7.07 -5.07
CA ARG A 141 -7.66 -7.47 -5.96
C ARG A 141 -8.70 -8.30 -5.19
N LYS A 142 -8.28 -8.97 -4.13
CA LYS A 142 -9.17 -9.70 -3.23
C LYS A 142 -9.88 -8.73 -2.28
N PRO A 143 -11.14 -9.03 -1.90
CA PRO A 143 -11.82 -8.25 -0.88
C PRO A 143 -10.98 -8.22 0.41
N HIS A 144 -10.76 -7.02 0.93
CA HIS A 144 -9.98 -6.83 2.15
C HIS A 144 -10.51 -5.67 2.98
N MET A 145 -10.15 -5.66 4.25
CA MET A 145 -10.43 -4.58 5.19
C MET A 145 -9.31 -4.47 6.22
N ALA A 146 -9.26 -3.35 6.93
CA ALA A 146 -8.38 -3.18 8.07
C ALA A 146 -9.10 -2.41 9.16
N ILE A 147 -8.89 -2.81 10.43
CA ILE A 147 -9.41 -2.12 11.60
C ILE A 147 -8.32 -1.93 12.64
N ASN A 148 -8.35 -0.80 13.33
CA ASN A 148 -7.46 -0.48 14.43
C ASN A 148 -8.27 -0.26 15.71
N ASN A 149 -8.42 -1.29 16.51
CA ASN A 149 -9.09 -1.24 17.81
C ASN A 149 -8.16 -0.85 18.97
N GLY A 150 -6.90 -0.56 18.65
CA GLY A 150 -5.92 -0.13 19.65
C GLY A 150 -6.00 1.36 19.98
N ASN A 151 -5.17 1.80 20.90
CA ASN A 151 -5.14 3.17 21.39
C ASN A 151 -4.16 4.07 20.62
N ASP A 152 -3.31 3.47 19.77
CA ASP A 152 -2.31 4.17 18.98
C ASP A 152 -2.64 4.15 17.49
N TRP A 153 -2.16 5.16 16.77
CA TRP A 153 -2.23 5.19 15.32
C TRP A 153 -1.45 4.02 14.70
N ARG A 154 -2.06 3.38 13.71
CA ARG A 154 -1.34 2.47 12.82
C ARG A 154 -0.83 3.24 11.61
N THR A 155 0.46 3.10 11.29
CA THR A 155 1.10 3.77 10.16
C THR A 155 1.85 2.74 9.32
N HIS A 156 1.54 2.66 8.02
CA HIS A 156 2.27 1.85 7.06
C HIS A 156 2.95 2.71 6.00
N LEU A 157 4.14 2.33 5.58
CA LEU A 157 4.69 2.69 4.29
C LEU A 157 4.10 1.74 3.26
N VAL A 158 3.45 2.30 2.24
CA VAL A 158 2.80 1.54 1.16
C VAL A 158 3.48 1.89 -0.15
N ILE A 159 4.00 0.87 -0.82
CA ILE A 159 4.81 1.00 -2.03
C ILE A 159 4.15 0.18 -3.13
N ASP A 160 3.89 0.81 -4.27
CA ASP A 160 3.51 0.12 -5.50
C ASP A 160 4.77 0.01 -6.39
N VAL A 161 5.17 -1.19 -6.75
CA VAL A 161 6.37 -1.48 -7.55
C VAL A 161 6.00 -2.30 -8.80
N VAL A 162 6.78 -2.17 -9.87
CA VAL A 162 6.65 -3.07 -11.01
C VAL A 162 7.13 -4.46 -10.60
N ALA A 163 6.28 -5.47 -10.83
CA ALA A 163 6.62 -6.86 -10.54
C ALA A 163 7.65 -7.37 -11.56
N ASN A 164 8.78 -7.82 -11.06
CA ASN A 164 9.80 -8.53 -11.83
C ASN A 164 10.28 -9.75 -11.05
N GLU A 165 11.19 -10.51 -11.60
CA GLU A 165 11.72 -11.72 -10.95
C GLU A 165 12.40 -11.41 -9.62
N GLN A 166 13.18 -10.33 -9.53
CA GLN A 166 13.83 -9.91 -8.29
C GLN A 166 12.83 -9.61 -7.19
N VAL A 167 11.80 -8.79 -7.48
CA VAL A 167 10.77 -8.44 -6.49
C VAL A 167 10.01 -9.69 -6.06
N ARG A 168 9.68 -10.59 -7.00
CA ARG A 168 8.99 -11.84 -6.67
C ARG A 168 9.83 -12.77 -5.81
N SER A 169 11.15 -12.82 -6.03
CA SER A 169 12.05 -13.64 -5.22
C SER A 169 12.17 -13.19 -3.76
N LEU A 170 11.80 -11.94 -3.45
CA LEU A 170 11.74 -11.44 -2.08
C LEU A 170 10.55 -12.02 -1.29
N PHE A 171 9.57 -12.59 -1.98
CA PHE A 171 8.37 -13.16 -1.37
C PHE A 171 8.29 -14.65 -1.67
N ASN A 172 7.85 -15.46 -0.70
CA ASN A 172 7.73 -16.90 -0.89
C ASN A 172 6.67 -17.23 -1.94
N ALA A 173 7.02 -18.03 -2.97
CA ALA A 173 6.15 -18.38 -4.09
C ALA A 173 4.85 -19.09 -3.63
N ASP A 174 4.91 -19.92 -2.60
CA ASP A 174 3.74 -20.64 -2.06
C ASP A 174 2.76 -19.71 -1.33
N ALA A 175 3.25 -18.60 -0.81
CA ALA A 175 2.41 -17.55 -0.22
C ALA A 175 1.61 -16.79 -1.28
N LEU A 176 1.96 -16.87 -2.56
CA LEU A 176 1.30 -16.13 -3.64
C LEU A 176 -0.12 -16.63 -3.99
N SER A 177 -0.63 -17.72 -3.41
CA SER A 177 -1.93 -18.29 -3.78
C SER A 177 -3.13 -17.93 -2.89
N LEU A 178 -2.94 -17.49 -1.64
CA LEU A 178 -4.06 -17.31 -0.69
C LEU A 178 -4.19 -15.90 -0.11
N ILE A 179 -3.32 -15.51 0.74
CA ILE A 179 -2.99 -14.15 1.13
C ILE A 179 -1.49 -14.11 1.09
N HIS A 180 -0.97 -13.20 0.31
CA HIS A 180 0.44 -13.20 0.11
C HIS A 180 1.11 -12.40 1.22
N ILE A 181 1.24 -13.05 2.36
CA ILE A 181 2.02 -12.60 3.48
C ILE A 181 3.34 -13.33 3.34
N SER A 182 4.35 -12.62 2.90
CA SER A 182 5.70 -13.15 2.85
C SER A 182 6.28 -13.22 4.25
N GLU A 183 7.23 -14.12 4.45
CA GLU A 183 8.09 -14.04 5.62
C GLU A 183 8.76 -12.66 5.71
N PRO A 184 9.03 -12.19 6.94
CA PRO A 184 9.73 -10.93 7.15
C PRO A 184 11.05 -10.94 6.39
N MET A 185 11.35 -9.84 5.70
CA MET A 185 12.70 -9.66 5.17
C MET A 185 13.67 -9.81 6.34
N ARG A 186 14.57 -10.79 6.25
CA ARG A 186 15.62 -10.99 7.27
C ARG A 186 16.27 -9.64 7.50
N ARG A 187 16.29 -9.21 8.76
CA ARG A 187 16.99 -8.01 9.17
C ARG A 187 18.45 -8.17 8.73
N THR A 188 18.84 -7.54 7.63
CA THR A 188 20.23 -7.19 7.49
C THR A 188 20.47 -6.09 8.52
N PRO A 189 21.39 -6.28 9.47
CA PRO A 189 21.72 -5.22 10.41
C PRO A 189 22.13 -3.99 9.59
N ILE A 190 21.45 -2.88 9.84
CA ILE A 190 21.87 -1.59 9.30
C ILE A 190 23.10 -1.21 10.13
N SER A 191 24.29 -1.52 9.60
CA SER A 191 25.55 -1.03 10.12
C SER A 191 25.72 0.45 9.83
#